data_3264734ff8ec03f19d790d8390f73635
#
_entry.id   3264734ff8ec03f19d790d8390f73635
#
_cell.length_a   1.000
_cell.length_b   1.000
_cell.length_c   1.000
_cell.angle_alpha   90.00
_cell.angle_beta   90.00
_cell.angle_gamma   90.00
#
_symmetry.space_group_name_H-M   'P 1'
#
loop_
_entity.id
_entity.type
_entity.pdbx_description
1 polymer ?
#
loop_
_entity_poly.entity_id
_entity_poly.type
_entity_poly.pdbx_seq_one_letter_code
_entity_poly.pdbx_strand_id
1 'polypeptide(L)'
;DLTVDSIVSMIRMTVERIQRESPDTRLYLQSLLPFDESFGRYKKLTGKTDMVPEINTQLEILAKDHKITFINLFPLFTEKGTNVLRKELTSDGLHLNEEGYKIWVKALKKRM
;
A
#
# COMPACT_ATOMS: atom_id res chain seq x y z
N ASP A 1 -1.16 -18.86 -2.78
CA ASP A 1 -0.21 -17.95 -3.37
C ASP A 1 -0.73 -16.52 -3.42
N LEU A 2 0.19 -15.58 -3.24
CA LEU A 2 -0.14 -14.18 -3.31
C LEU A 2 -0.11 -13.71 -4.76
N THR A 3 -1.28 -13.47 -5.32
CA THR A 3 -1.43 -12.88 -6.65
C THR A 3 -2.08 -11.51 -6.49
N VAL A 4 -1.98 -10.69 -7.54
CA VAL A 4 -2.67 -9.39 -7.54
C VAL A 4 -4.15 -9.60 -7.26
N ASP A 5 -4.78 -10.54 -7.97
CA ASP A 5 -6.21 -10.79 -7.81
C ASP A 5 -6.58 -11.25 -6.41
N SER A 6 -5.78 -12.13 -5.79
CA SER A 6 -6.10 -12.63 -4.46
C SER A 6 -6.00 -11.54 -3.40
N ILE A 7 -4.99 -10.68 -3.51
CA ILE A 7 -4.80 -9.56 -2.58
C ILE A 7 -5.95 -8.55 -2.72
N VAL A 8 -6.27 -8.18 -3.96
CA VAL A 8 -7.35 -7.22 -4.22
C VAL A 8 -8.69 -7.78 -3.77
N SER A 9 -8.94 -9.08 -3.99
CA SER A 9 -10.17 -9.73 -3.54
C SER A 9 -10.33 -9.71 -2.03
N MET A 10 -9.25 -9.97 -1.30
CA MET A 10 -9.27 -9.91 0.16
C MET A 10 -9.62 -8.52 0.67
N ILE A 11 -9.02 -7.50 0.06
CA ILE A 11 -9.27 -6.12 0.45
C ILE A 11 -10.72 -5.74 0.10
N ARG A 12 -11.20 -6.13 -1.08
CA ARG A 12 -12.59 -5.88 -1.48
C ARG A 12 -13.57 -6.49 -0.49
N MET A 13 -13.35 -7.73 -0.10
CA MET A 13 -14.22 -8.42 0.86
C MET A 13 -14.23 -7.69 2.20
N THR A 14 -13.08 -7.20 2.64
CA THR A 14 -12.98 -6.44 3.89
C THR A 14 -13.76 -5.13 3.81
N VAL A 15 -13.58 -4.39 2.73
CA VAL A 15 -14.30 -3.12 2.52
C VAL A 15 -15.80 -3.35 2.50
N GLU A 16 -16.25 -4.35 1.71
CA GLU A 16 -17.67 -4.63 1.58
C GLU A 16 -18.29 -5.07 2.90
N ARG A 17 -17.55 -5.85 3.67
CA ARG A 17 -18.01 -6.28 4.98
C ARG A 17 -18.19 -5.10 5.94
N ILE A 18 -17.19 -4.19 5.99
CA ILE A 18 -17.29 -3.01 6.84
C ILE A 18 -18.48 -2.16 6.43
N GLN A 19 -18.67 -1.94 5.12
CA GLN A 19 -19.77 -1.12 4.63
C GLN A 19 -21.14 -1.73 4.96
N ARG A 20 -21.22 -3.05 4.96
CA ARG A 20 -22.44 -3.76 5.29
C ARG A 20 -22.74 -3.76 6.79
N GLU A 21 -21.72 -3.99 7.60
CA GLU A 21 -21.88 -4.14 9.06
C GLU A 21 -21.78 -2.82 9.82
N SER A 22 -21.14 -1.82 9.23
CA SER A 22 -20.95 -0.52 9.87
C SER A 22 -21.08 0.60 8.82
N PRO A 23 -22.30 0.80 8.26
CA PRO A 23 -22.48 1.68 7.11
C PRO A 23 -22.15 3.15 7.37
N ASP A 24 -22.11 3.58 8.63
CA ASP A 24 -21.77 4.96 8.98
C ASP A 24 -20.27 5.18 9.16
N THR A 25 -19.46 4.13 9.06
CA THR A 25 -18.01 4.24 9.21
C THR A 25 -17.41 4.87 7.94
N ARG A 26 -16.61 5.92 8.13
CA ARG A 26 -15.87 6.53 7.03
C ARG A 26 -14.61 5.71 6.78
N LEU A 27 -14.45 5.23 5.55
CA LEU A 27 -13.32 4.42 5.17
C LEU A 27 -12.33 5.20 4.33
N TYR A 28 -11.04 4.95 4.59
CA TYR A 28 -9.93 5.41 3.76
C TYR A 28 -9.14 4.18 3.35
N LEU A 29 -8.85 4.05 2.07
CA LEU A 29 -8.05 2.95 1.56
C LEU A 29 -6.69 3.48 1.16
N GLN A 30 -5.64 2.99 1.82
CA GLN A 30 -4.28 3.37 1.49
C GLN A 30 -3.71 2.45 0.43
N SER A 31 -2.86 3.01 -0.44
CA SER A 31 -2.04 2.19 -1.33
C SER A 31 -1.11 1.31 -0.50
N LEU A 32 -0.66 0.21 -1.08
CA LEU A 32 0.45 -0.54 -0.51
C LEU A 32 1.71 0.30 -0.67
N LEU A 33 2.66 0.10 0.23
CA LEU A 33 3.96 0.76 0.17
C LEU A 33 4.94 -0.13 -0.62
N PRO A 34 5.98 0.48 -1.20
CA PRO A 34 7.00 -0.31 -1.89
C PRO A 34 7.87 -1.09 -0.90
N PHE A 35 8.67 -2.02 -1.43
CA PHE A 35 9.71 -2.70 -0.65
C PHE A 35 10.99 -2.76 -1.51
N ASP A 36 12.08 -3.22 -0.91
CA ASP A 36 13.36 -3.39 -1.60
C ASP A 36 13.83 -4.82 -1.43
N GLU A 37 13.60 -5.64 -2.46
CA GLU A 37 13.96 -7.05 -2.40
C GLU A 37 15.47 -7.28 -2.39
N SER A 38 16.27 -6.26 -2.75
CA SER A 38 17.72 -6.41 -2.77
C SER A 38 18.33 -6.57 -1.38
N PHE A 39 17.59 -6.23 -0.31
CA PHE A 39 18.05 -6.49 1.05
C PHE A 39 18.13 -8.00 1.35
N GLY A 40 17.40 -8.82 0.61
CA GLY A 40 17.46 -10.27 0.73
C GLY A 40 16.89 -10.87 2.01
N ARG A 41 16.19 -10.05 2.81
CA ARG A 41 15.63 -10.50 4.10
C ARG A 41 14.37 -11.35 3.94
N TYR A 42 13.60 -11.10 2.90
CA TYR A 42 12.29 -11.72 2.70
C TYR A 42 12.24 -12.40 1.35
N LYS A 43 12.54 -13.70 1.33
CA LYS A 43 12.62 -14.47 0.08
C LYS A 43 11.30 -14.49 -0.70
N LYS A 44 10.18 -14.42 0.01
CA LYS A 44 8.86 -14.44 -0.62
C LYS A 44 8.58 -13.20 -1.47
N LEU A 45 9.35 -12.12 -1.26
CA LEU A 45 9.19 -10.89 -2.03
C LEU A 45 10.02 -10.87 -3.31
N THR A 46 10.89 -11.86 -3.51
CA THR A 46 11.78 -11.91 -4.68
C THR A 46 10.96 -11.90 -5.96
N GLY A 47 11.29 -10.98 -6.87
CA GLY A 47 10.62 -10.84 -8.15
C GLY A 47 9.25 -10.19 -8.10
N LYS A 48 8.83 -9.65 -6.95
CA LYS A 48 7.48 -9.11 -6.78
C LYS A 48 7.43 -7.59 -6.67
N THR A 49 8.55 -6.90 -6.89
CA THR A 49 8.60 -5.44 -6.80
C THR A 49 7.52 -4.76 -7.63
N ASP A 50 7.36 -5.17 -8.88
CA ASP A 50 6.41 -4.52 -9.79
C ASP A 50 4.95 -4.95 -9.58
N MET A 51 4.72 -5.90 -8.70
CA MET A 51 3.36 -6.33 -8.35
C MET A 51 2.64 -5.25 -7.54
N VAL A 52 3.37 -4.48 -6.75
CA VAL A 52 2.78 -3.47 -5.86
C VAL A 52 2.08 -2.35 -6.63
N PRO A 53 2.71 -1.70 -7.63
CA PRO A 53 1.98 -0.68 -8.39
C PRO A 53 0.75 -1.24 -9.10
N GLU A 54 0.80 -2.48 -9.55
CA GLU A 54 -0.35 -3.12 -10.19
C GLU A 54 -1.50 -3.30 -9.21
N ILE A 55 -1.19 -3.75 -7.98
CA ILE A 55 -2.18 -3.86 -6.93
C ILE A 55 -2.77 -2.48 -6.62
N ASN A 56 -1.92 -1.46 -6.50
CA ASN A 56 -2.36 -0.12 -6.17
C ASN A 56 -3.31 0.48 -7.22
N THR A 57 -3.07 0.18 -8.49
CA THR A 57 -4.00 0.58 -9.56
C THR A 57 -5.38 -0.03 -9.33
N GLN A 58 -5.41 -1.32 -8.98
CA GLN A 58 -6.68 -2.01 -8.72
C GLN A 58 -7.35 -1.49 -7.44
N LEU A 59 -6.56 -1.14 -6.42
CA LEU A 59 -7.11 -0.59 -5.18
C LEU A 59 -7.75 0.78 -5.40
N GLU A 60 -7.16 1.58 -6.28
CA GLU A 60 -7.73 2.89 -6.61
C GLU A 60 -9.09 2.73 -7.30
N ILE A 61 -9.19 1.78 -8.23
CA ILE A 61 -10.46 1.48 -8.90
C ILE A 61 -11.48 0.98 -7.88
N LEU A 62 -11.06 0.09 -6.98
CA LEU A 62 -11.93 -0.46 -5.94
C LEU A 62 -12.48 0.64 -5.04
N ALA A 63 -11.63 1.58 -4.63
CA ALA A 63 -12.05 2.69 -3.80
C ALA A 63 -13.09 3.54 -4.51
N LYS A 64 -12.87 3.84 -5.79
CA LYS A 64 -13.82 4.61 -6.57
C LYS A 64 -15.16 3.89 -6.69
N ASP A 65 -15.14 2.60 -6.96
CA ASP A 65 -16.35 1.79 -7.12
C ASP A 65 -17.16 1.72 -5.82
N HIS A 66 -16.48 1.73 -4.69
CA HIS A 66 -17.12 1.64 -3.38
C HIS A 66 -17.33 3.00 -2.71
N LYS A 67 -17.00 4.08 -3.43
CA LYS A 67 -17.20 5.48 -2.97
C LYS A 67 -16.47 5.78 -1.67
N ILE A 68 -15.23 5.28 -1.54
CA ILE A 68 -14.36 5.58 -0.41
C ILE A 68 -13.13 6.33 -0.91
N THR A 69 -12.45 7.03 0.00
CA THR A 69 -11.29 7.82 -0.33
C THR A 69 -10.05 6.94 -0.47
N PHE A 70 -9.34 7.08 -1.59
CA PHE A 70 -8.07 6.40 -1.80
C PHE A 70 -6.93 7.35 -1.45
N ILE A 71 -5.97 6.87 -0.64
CA ILE A 71 -4.78 7.64 -0.27
C ILE A 71 -3.58 6.98 -0.93
N ASN A 72 -3.02 7.64 -1.93
CA ASN A 72 -1.88 7.11 -2.68
C ASN A 72 -0.57 7.53 -2.03
N LEU A 73 0.00 6.68 -1.20
CA LEU A 73 1.24 6.95 -0.49
C LEU A 73 2.47 6.37 -1.20
N PHE A 74 2.27 5.44 -2.12
CA PHE A 74 3.36 4.73 -2.78
C PHE A 74 4.47 5.64 -3.33
N PRO A 75 4.13 6.71 -4.11
CA PRO A 75 5.19 7.55 -4.71
C PRO A 75 6.07 8.28 -3.69
N LEU A 76 5.58 8.48 -2.48
CA LEU A 76 6.35 9.18 -1.43
C LEU A 76 7.50 8.33 -0.89
N PHE A 77 7.45 7.02 -1.12
CA PHE A 77 8.38 6.07 -0.52
C PHE A 77 9.30 5.41 -1.53
N THR A 78 9.16 5.71 -2.83
CA THR A 78 9.98 5.07 -3.85
C THR A 78 11.21 5.90 -4.18
N GLU A 79 12.31 5.20 -4.53
CA GLU A 79 13.45 5.84 -5.17
C GLU A 79 12.98 6.42 -6.49
N LYS A 80 13.47 7.62 -6.82
CA LYS A 80 13.03 8.34 -8.01
C LYS A 80 13.17 7.48 -9.28
N GLY A 81 12.07 7.37 -10.02
CA GLY A 81 12.05 6.62 -11.27
C GLY A 81 12.00 5.10 -11.10
N THR A 82 11.74 4.61 -9.88
CA THR A 82 11.68 3.17 -9.63
C THR A 82 10.44 2.82 -8.81
N ASN A 83 10.22 1.51 -8.61
CA ASN A 83 9.19 0.99 -7.71
C ASN A 83 9.78 0.45 -6.41
N VAL A 84 10.98 0.86 -6.08
CA VAL A 84 11.77 0.34 -4.96
C VAL A 84 11.69 1.29 -3.77
N LEU A 85 11.53 0.74 -2.56
CA LEU A 85 11.51 1.52 -1.33
C LEU A 85 12.84 2.26 -1.15
N ARG A 86 12.75 3.54 -0.79
CA ARG A 86 13.93 4.36 -0.51
C ARG A 86 14.73 3.74 0.64
N LYS A 87 16.03 3.55 0.43
CA LYS A 87 16.88 2.85 1.39
C LYS A 87 17.00 3.54 2.74
N GLU A 88 16.93 4.87 2.74
CA GLU A 88 17.03 5.64 3.98
C GLU A 88 15.77 5.52 4.85
N LEU A 89 14.70 4.91 4.35
CA LEU A 89 13.44 4.79 5.07
C LEU A 89 13.21 3.40 5.66
N THR A 90 14.18 2.51 5.52
CA THR A 90 14.03 1.11 5.97
C THR A 90 15.38 0.54 6.43
N SER A 91 15.31 -0.43 7.35
CA SER A 91 16.49 -1.17 7.76
C SER A 91 16.49 -2.62 7.26
N ASP A 92 15.35 -3.12 6.78
CA ASP A 92 15.25 -4.52 6.34
C ASP A 92 14.67 -4.67 4.93
N GLY A 93 14.32 -3.57 4.27
CA GLY A 93 13.77 -3.58 2.92
C GLY A 93 12.25 -3.70 2.85
N LEU A 94 11.57 -3.88 3.98
CA LEU A 94 10.13 -4.04 4.01
C LEU A 94 9.46 -3.07 4.99
N HIS A 95 9.93 -3.03 6.23
CA HIS A 95 9.32 -2.20 7.27
C HIS A 95 9.91 -0.80 7.26
N LEU A 96 9.09 0.20 7.58
CA LEU A 96 9.56 1.57 7.67
C LEU A 96 10.34 1.78 8.98
N ASN A 97 11.38 2.60 8.90
CA ASN A 97 12.07 3.07 10.08
C ASN A 97 11.40 4.35 10.58
N GLU A 98 12.01 5.02 11.56
CA GLU A 98 11.44 6.24 12.14
C GLU A 98 11.20 7.34 11.09
N GLU A 99 12.15 7.54 10.19
CA GLU A 99 12.03 8.55 9.14
C GLU A 99 10.88 8.22 8.18
N GLY A 100 10.72 6.94 7.84
CA GLY A 100 9.60 6.48 7.02
C GLY A 100 8.25 6.74 7.68
N TYR A 101 8.15 6.46 8.96
CA TYR A 101 6.92 6.72 9.71
C TYR A 101 6.58 8.21 9.78
N LYS A 102 7.58 9.07 9.89
CA LYS A 102 7.34 10.52 9.88
C LYS A 102 6.71 10.98 8.58
N ILE A 103 7.20 10.46 7.45
CA ILE A 103 6.64 10.76 6.14
C ILE A 103 5.19 10.28 6.06
N TRP A 104 4.94 9.07 6.54
CA TRP A 104 3.60 8.46 6.53
C TRP A 104 2.61 9.29 7.34
N VAL A 105 2.96 9.62 8.59
CA VAL A 105 2.08 10.40 9.46
C VAL A 105 1.78 11.77 8.85
N LYS A 106 2.80 12.45 8.32
CA LYS A 106 2.61 13.75 7.69
C LYS A 106 1.67 13.67 6.50
N ALA A 107 1.83 12.65 5.68
CA ALA A 107 0.99 12.44 4.51
C ALA A 107 -0.46 12.17 4.90
N LEU A 108 -0.68 11.35 5.92
CA LEU A 108 -2.03 11.04 6.40
C LEU A 108 -2.73 12.28 6.94
N LYS A 109 -2.01 13.12 7.69
CA LYS A 109 -2.58 14.35 8.24
C LYS A 109 -3.08 15.29 7.15
N LYS A 110 -2.40 15.33 6.01
CA LYS A 110 -2.80 16.18 4.90
C LYS A 110 -4.06 15.69 4.19
N ARG A 111 -4.31 14.38 4.24
CA ARG A 111 -5.41 13.77 3.47
C ARG A 111 -6.62 13.42 4.30
N MET A 112 -6.48 13.48 5.59
CA MET A 112 -7.56 13.20 6.53
C MET A 112 -7.88 14.44 7.35
#